data_41343b4e27271c1a133d6fe2e045d920
#
_entry.id   41343b4e27271c1a133d6fe2e045d920
#
_cell.length_a   1.000
_cell.length_b   1.000
_cell.length_c   1.000
_cell.angle_alpha   90.00
_cell.angle_beta   90.00
_cell.angle_gamma   90.00
#
_symmetry.space_group_name_H-M   'P 1'
#
loop_
_entity.id
_entity.type
_entity.pdbx_description
1 polymer ?
#
loop_
_entity_poly.entity_id
_entity_poly.type
_entity_poly.pdbx_seq_one_letter_code
_entity_poly.pdbx_strand_id
1 'polypeptide(L)'
;MIAIGKKEYFINTKRKIKDFKDTPLIIHQRYLSLINDYCLNKLIQIQLKVTCDDSRTSLIWANSGIGVAICPMSSLALPYDHSLVYTILEDKNLYTGIAFITRKNEEVSALLNEFIECFK
;
A
#
# COMPACT_ATOMS: atom_id res chain seq x y z
N MET A 1 4.04 3.32 -1.75
CA MET A 1 3.37 2.54 -0.68
C MET A 1 3.87 2.92 0.70
N ILE A 2 3.06 2.66 1.71
CA ILE A 2 3.42 2.89 3.11
C ILE A 2 3.31 1.59 3.90
N ALA A 3 4.02 1.54 5.03
CA ALA A 3 3.84 0.52 6.05
C ALA A 3 3.24 1.20 7.28
N ILE A 4 2.11 0.73 7.76
CA ILE A 4 1.38 1.32 8.87
C ILE A 4 1.00 0.26 9.91
N GLY A 5 1.18 0.55 11.19
CA GLY A 5 0.88 -0.37 12.27
C GLY A 5 1.16 0.22 13.64
N LYS A 6 1.08 -0.61 14.66
CA LYS A 6 1.40 -0.22 16.03
C LYS A 6 2.88 0.12 16.14
N LYS A 7 3.21 1.11 16.98
CA LYS A 7 4.57 1.61 17.12
C LYS A 7 5.58 0.55 17.58
N GLU A 8 5.14 -0.51 18.25
CA GLU A 8 6.00 -1.61 18.67
C GLU A 8 6.75 -2.26 17.50
N TYR A 9 6.16 -2.21 16.31
CA TYR A 9 6.77 -2.76 15.10
C TYR A 9 7.79 -1.82 14.45
N PHE A 10 7.92 -0.59 14.96
CA PHE A 10 8.76 0.46 14.39
C PHE A 10 9.87 0.92 15.33
N ILE A 11 10.36 0.02 16.19
CA ILE A 11 11.38 0.32 17.20
C ILE A 11 12.69 0.77 16.54
N ASN A 12 13.08 0.13 15.43
CA ASN A 12 14.23 0.51 14.63
C ASN A 12 13.79 1.30 13.41
N THR A 13 14.72 2.10 12.83
CA THR A 13 14.42 2.81 11.58
C THR A 13 14.14 1.82 10.47
N LYS A 14 12.92 1.85 9.93
CA LYS A 14 12.48 0.97 8.86
C LYS A 14 11.97 1.81 7.70
N ARG A 15 12.61 1.69 6.54
CA ARG A 15 12.30 2.51 5.35
C ARG A 15 12.04 1.69 4.11
N LYS A 16 12.43 0.41 4.11
CA LYS A 16 12.26 -0.48 2.96
C LYS A 16 11.53 -1.74 3.41
N ILE A 17 10.90 -2.42 2.46
CA ILE A 17 10.16 -3.63 2.78
C ILE A 17 11.05 -4.72 3.41
N LYS A 18 12.31 -4.79 3.04
CA LYS A 18 13.26 -5.73 3.63
C LYS A 18 13.46 -5.54 5.13
N ASP A 19 13.23 -4.33 5.62
CA ASP A 19 13.38 -4.01 7.04
C ASP A 19 12.26 -4.62 7.88
N PHE A 20 11.20 -5.11 7.23
CA PHE A 20 10.06 -5.77 7.87
C PHE A 20 10.08 -7.29 7.73
N LYS A 21 11.23 -7.89 7.41
CA LYS A 21 11.34 -9.34 7.17
C LYS A 21 10.89 -10.19 8.36
N ASP A 22 11.08 -9.72 9.59
CA ASP A 22 10.69 -10.41 10.82
C ASP A 22 9.37 -9.89 11.39
N THR A 23 8.66 -9.05 10.65
CA THR A 23 7.41 -8.44 11.08
C THR A 23 6.25 -9.10 10.34
N PRO A 24 5.19 -9.51 11.05
CA PRO A 24 4.00 -10.04 10.37
C PRO A 24 3.36 -8.93 9.53
N LEU A 25 3.06 -9.23 8.26
CA LEU A 25 2.53 -8.27 7.31
C LEU A 25 1.08 -8.56 6.96
N ILE A 26 0.33 -7.49 6.76
CA ILE A 26 -1.05 -7.50 6.30
C ILE A 26 -1.03 -6.85 4.92
N ILE A 27 -1.40 -7.59 3.87
CA ILE A 27 -1.28 -7.11 2.51
C ILE A 27 -2.65 -7.21 1.82
N HIS A 28 -3.04 -6.12 1.15
CA HIS A 28 -4.22 -6.12 0.30
C HIS A 28 -3.99 -7.07 -0.87
N GLN A 29 -4.96 -7.93 -1.14
CA GLN A 29 -4.87 -8.95 -2.16
C GLN A 29 -4.51 -8.39 -3.54
N ARG A 30 -4.99 -7.19 -3.86
CA ARG A 30 -4.68 -6.50 -5.12
C ARG A 30 -3.18 -6.28 -5.32
N TYR A 31 -2.44 -6.02 -4.24
CA TYR A 31 -1.02 -5.68 -4.30
C TYR A 31 -0.09 -6.85 -3.96
N LEU A 32 -0.67 -7.98 -3.59
CA LEU A 32 0.11 -9.14 -3.16
C LEU A 32 1.06 -9.63 -4.25
N SER A 33 0.58 -9.70 -5.49
CA SER A 33 1.40 -10.13 -6.61
C SER A 33 2.57 -9.20 -6.87
N LEU A 34 2.33 -7.89 -6.84
CA LEU A 34 3.36 -6.87 -7.01
C LEU A 34 4.45 -6.99 -5.94
N ILE A 35 4.03 -7.15 -4.70
CA ILE A 35 4.94 -7.24 -3.56
C ILE A 35 5.74 -8.55 -3.61
N ASN A 36 5.07 -9.67 -3.92
CA ASN A 36 5.74 -10.96 -4.03
C ASN A 36 6.77 -10.97 -5.16
N ASP A 37 6.43 -10.43 -6.32
CA ASP A 37 7.35 -10.37 -7.45
C ASP A 37 8.57 -9.51 -7.12
N TYR A 38 8.36 -8.38 -6.49
CA TYR A 38 9.45 -7.51 -6.03
C TYR A 38 10.36 -8.24 -5.06
N CYS A 39 9.78 -8.91 -4.06
CA CYS A 39 10.54 -9.63 -3.05
C CYS A 39 11.33 -10.79 -3.64
N LEU A 40 10.76 -11.54 -4.59
CA LEU A 40 11.44 -12.63 -5.27
C LEU A 40 12.66 -12.12 -6.06
N ASN A 41 12.50 -11.01 -6.78
CA ASN A 41 13.57 -10.42 -7.57
C ASN A 41 14.72 -9.91 -6.70
N LYS A 42 14.43 -9.49 -5.49
CA LYS A 42 15.43 -8.95 -4.55
C LYS A 42 15.87 -9.96 -3.51
N LEU A 43 15.40 -11.22 -3.59
CA LEU A 43 15.69 -12.28 -2.62
C LEU A 43 15.32 -11.88 -1.19
N ILE A 44 14.17 -11.21 -1.05
CA ILE A 44 13.63 -10.78 0.25
C ILE A 44 12.55 -11.78 0.68
N GLN A 45 12.64 -12.25 1.92
CA GLN A 45 11.59 -13.06 2.52
C GLN A 45 10.72 -12.19 3.42
N ILE A 46 9.40 -12.33 3.30
CA ILE A 46 8.44 -11.61 4.14
C ILE A 46 7.53 -12.61 4.84
N GLN A 47 6.99 -12.18 5.99
CA GLN A 47 6.00 -12.97 6.74
C GLN A 47 4.60 -12.45 6.43
N LEU A 48 3.89 -13.10 5.51
CA LEU A 48 2.51 -12.73 5.22
C LEU A 48 1.61 -13.35 6.28
N LYS A 49 0.98 -12.51 7.12
CA LYS A 49 0.08 -12.96 8.17
C LYS A 49 -1.37 -13.02 7.70
N VAL A 50 -1.82 -11.97 7.02
CA VAL A 50 -3.21 -11.82 6.60
C VAL A 50 -3.26 -11.14 5.23
N THR A 51 -4.16 -11.61 4.36
CA THR A 51 -4.55 -10.89 3.15
C THR A 51 -5.92 -10.28 3.36
N CYS A 52 -6.13 -9.09 2.80
CA CYS A 52 -7.38 -8.36 2.91
C CYS A 52 -7.91 -7.96 1.53
N ASP A 53 -9.21 -7.72 1.45
CA ASP A 53 -9.87 -7.33 0.20
C ASP A 53 -9.91 -5.82 0.01
N ASP A 54 -9.67 -5.04 1.06
CA ASP A 54 -9.66 -3.57 0.98
C ASP A 54 -8.70 -2.95 2.01
N SER A 55 -8.37 -1.67 1.79
CA SER A 55 -7.44 -0.94 2.66
C SER A 55 -8.02 -0.63 4.02
N ARG A 56 -9.33 -0.44 4.12
CA ARG A 56 -9.99 -0.19 5.41
C ARG A 56 -9.84 -1.39 6.34
N THR A 57 -10.07 -2.60 5.83
CA THR A 57 -9.88 -3.83 6.59
C THR A 57 -8.43 -3.99 7.01
N SER A 58 -7.48 -3.65 6.13
CA SER A 58 -6.05 -3.67 6.47
C SER A 58 -5.73 -2.78 7.67
N LEU A 59 -6.31 -1.58 7.72
CA LEU A 59 -6.12 -0.65 8.85
C LEU A 59 -6.75 -1.17 10.14
N ILE A 60 -7.89 -1.82 10.06
CA ILE A 60 -8.55 -2.45 11.22
C ILE A 60 -7.64 -3.55 11.80
N TRP A 61 -7.10 -4.41 10.96
CA TRP A 61 -6.18 -5.45 11.39
C TRP A 61 -4.89 -4.87 11.98
N ALA A 62 -4.34 -3.82 11.36
CA ALA A 62 -3.16 -3.15 11.90
C ALA A 62 -3.43 -2.55 13.26
N ASN A 63 -4.62 -1.97 13.46
CA ASN A 63 -5.03 -1.40 14.74
C ASN A 63 -5.19 -2.48 15.83
N SER A 64 -5.52 -3.70 15.46
CA SER A 64 -5.61 -4.82 16.41
C SER A 64 -4.24 -5.30 16.91
N GLY A 65 -3.16 -4.88 16.26
CA GLY A 65 -1.80 -5.25 16.64
C GLY A 65 -1.29 -6.55 16.04
N ILE A 66 -2.03 -7.18 15.13
CA ILE A 66 -1.58 -8.46 14.53
C ILE A 66 -0.42 -8.30 13.56
N GLY A 67 -0.20 -7.12 13.02
CA GLY A 67 0.90 -6.90 12.08
C GLY A 67 0.95 -5.49 11.54
N VAL A 68 1.77 -5.31 10.52
CA VAL A 68 1.94 -4.05 9.80
C VAL A 68 1.29 -4.16 8.44
N ALA A 69 0.40 -3.22 8.11
CA ALA A 69 -0.27 -3.18 6.82
C ALA A 69 0.60 -2.48 5.78
N ILE A 70 0.74 -3.10 4.62
CA ILE A 70 1.39 -2.50 3.46
C ILE A 70 0.27 -2.05 2.51
N CYS A 71 0.17 -0.77 2.28
CA CYS A 71 -0.93 -0.21 1.49
C CYS A 71 -0.48 1.05 0.75
N PRO A 72 -1.26 1.53 -0.23
CA PRO A 72 -0.97 2.79 -0.89
C PRO A 72 -1.07 3.97 0.07
N MET A 73 -0.31 5.04 -0.19
CA MET A 73 -0.35 6.26 0.61
C MET A 73 -1.75 6.86 0.67
N SER A 74 -2.57 6.68 -0.36
CA SER A 74 -3.96 7.15 -0.40
C SER A 74 -4.81 6.57 0.74
N SER A 75 -4.40 5.45 1.33
CA SER A 75 -5.09 4.87 2.48
C SER A 75 -5.07 5.75 3.72
N LEU A 76 -4.16 6.72 3.79
CA LEU A 76 -4.12 7.71 4.87
C LEU A 76 -5.34 8.63 4.88
N ALA A 77 -6.08 8.72 3.77
CA ALA A 77 -7.34 9.45 3.71
C ALA A 77 -8.49 8.72 4.41
N LEU A 78 -8.33 7.41 4.69
CA LEU A 78 -9.33 6.65 5.43
C LEU A 78 -9.19 6.92 6.93
N PRO A 79 -10.29 6.83 7.70
CA PRO A 79 -10.19 6.92 9.16
C PRO A 79 -9.30 5.80 9.72
N TYR A 80 -8.38 6.16 10.58
CA TYR A 80 -7.54 5.21 11.28
C TYR A 80 -7.21 5.73 12.68
N ASP A 81 -6.83 4.81 13.56
CA ASP A 81 -6.52 5.14 14.96
C ASP A 81 -5.21 5.92 15.06
N HIS A 82 -5.18 6.97 15.88
CA HIS A 82 -3.99 7.78 16.09
C HIS A 82 -2.84 7.03 16.80
N SER A 83 -3.11 5.86 17.36
CA SER A 83 -2.07 4.99 17.93
C SER A 83 -1.24 4.31 16.85
N LEU A 84 -1.69 4.33 15.59
CA LEU A 84 -0.95 3.79 14.48
C LEU A 84 0.11 4.79 14.01
N VAL A 85 1.27 4.27 13.65
CA VAL A 85 2.33 5.04 13.01
C VAL A 85 2.60 4.46 11.62
N TYR A 86 3.15 5.27 10.74
CA TYR A 86 3.47 4.80 9.39
C TYR A 86 4.82 5.30 8.93
N THR A 87 5.38 4.62 7.93
CA THR A 87 6.55 5.06 7.20
C THR A 87 6.32 4.90 5.71
N ILE A 88 6.87 5.82 4.93
CA ILE A 88 6.83 5.72 3.47
C ILE A 88 7.94 4.76 3.05
N LEU A 89 7.59 3.72 2.28
CA LEU A 89 8.56 2.76 1.78
C LEU A 89 9.39 3.41 0.67
N GLU A 90 10.70 3.31 0.80
CA GLU A 90 11.66 3.87 -0.15
C GLU A 90 11.96 2.94 -1.33
N ASP A 91 11.26 1.82 -1.42
CA ASP A 91 11.42 0.85 -2.52
C ASP A 91 10.91 1.44 -3.82
N LYS A 92 11.81 1.74 -4.75
CA LYS A 92 11.49 2.49 -5.97
C LYS A 92 10.48 1.82 -6.87
N ASN A 93 10.43 0.49 -6.87
CA ASN A 93 9.53 -0.28 -7.73
C ASN A 93 8.22 -0.68 -7.05
N LEU A 94 8.02 -0.29 -5.80
CA LEU A 94 6.78 -0.53 -5.07
C LEU A 94 5.93 0.74 -5.06
N TYR A 95 5.26 0.99 -6.16
CA TYR A 95 4.34 2.11 -6.28
C TYR A 95 3.08 1.68 -7.02
N THR A 96 2.02 2.42 -6.81
CA THR A 96 0.75 2.25 -7.51
C THR A 96 0.32 3.60 -8.06
N GLY A 97 -0.53 3.57 -9.06
CA GLY A 97 -1.05 4.77 -9.67
C GLY A 97 -2.49 4.58 -10.10
N ILE A 98 -3.14 5.70 -10.41
CA ILE A 98 -4.48 5.72 -10.97
C ILE A 98 -4.35 6.07 -12.44
N ALA A 99 -4.94 5.25 -13.31
CA ALA A 99 -4.91 5.47 -14.74
C ALA A 99 -6.33 5.70 -15.26
N PHE A 100 -6.47 6.63 -16.19
CA PHE A 100 -7.70 6.82 -16.94
C PHE A 100 -7.61 6.02 -18.22
N ILE A 101 -8.61 5.17 -18.45
CA ILE A 101 -8.66 4.32 -19.64
C ILE A 101 -9.83 4.80 -20.49
N THR A 102 -9.53 5.20 -21.74
CA THR A 102 -10.53 5.60 -22.73
C THR A 102 -10.43 4.67 -23.92
N ARG A 103 -11.51 4.59 -24.71
CA ARG A 103 -11.48 3.79 -25.94
C ARG A 103 -10.55 4.44 -26.97
N LYS A 104 -9.76 3.60 -27.60
CA LYS A 104 -8.89 4.02 -28.68
C LYS A 104 -9.73 4.46 -29.88
N ASN A 105 -9.36 5.58 -30.51
CA ASN A 105 -10.02 6.14 -31.70
C ASN A 105 -11.41 6.73 -31.46
N GLU A 106 -11.81 6.96 -30.22
CA GLU A 106 -13.03 7.70 -29.91
C GLU A 106 -12.69 9.13 -29.50
N GLU A 107 -13.57 10.08 -29.87
CA GLU A 107 -13.44 11.44 -29.39
C GLU A 107 -13.75 11.50 -27.89
N VAL A 108 -12.89 12.19 -27.18
CA VAL A 108 -13.10 12.43 -25.75
C VAL A 108 -13.99 13.65 -25.59
N SER A 109 -15.12 13.52 -24.91
CA SER A 109 -16.04 14.64 -24.68
C SER A 109 -15.37 15.74 -23.86
N ALA A 110 -15.85 16.98 -24.03
CA ALA A 110 -15.37 18.12 -23.25
C ALA A 110 -15.50 17.88 -21.74
N LEU A 111 -16.60 17.26 -21.32
CA LEU A 111 -16.84 16.93 -19.91
C LEU A 111 -15.80 15.94 -19.38
N LEU A 112 -15.49 14.90 -20.15
CA LEU A 112 -14.48 13.92 -19.78
C LEU A 112 -13.09 14.54 -19.70
N ASN A 113 -12.76 15.44 -20.63
CA ASN A 113 -11.50 16.17 -20.58
C ASN A 113 -11.39 17.03 -19.33
N GLU A 114 -12.45 17.74 -18.95
CA GLU A 114 -12.48 18.52 -17.72
C GLU A 114 -12.27 17.63 -16.49
N PHE A 115 -12.91 16.47 -16.47
CA PHE A 115 -12.76 15.50 -15.38
C PHE A 115 -11.33 15.03 -15.27
N ILE A 116 -10.69 14.69 -16.40
CA ILE A 116 -9.28 14.24 -16.41
C ILE A 116 -8.36 15.35 -15.92
N GLU A 117 -8.58 16.59 -16.37
CA GLU A 117 -7.74 17.73 -15.97
C GLU A 117 -7.79 18.00 -14.45
N CYS A 118 -8.90 17.68 -13.79
CA CYS A 118 -8.99 17.80 -12.32
C CYS A 118 -8.01 16.90 -11.57
N PHE A 119 -7.46 15.88 -12.21
CA PHE A 119 -6.56 14.91 -11.59
C PHE A 119 -5.09 15.06 -12.01
N LYS A 120 -4.79 16.05 -12.81
CA LYS A 120 -3.40 16.31 -13.23
C LYS A 120 -2.65 17.20 -12.26
#